data_99fff403d5f9bfe3dc11bec8a396dbc4
#
_entry.id   99fff403d5f9bfe3dc11bec8a396dbc4
#
_cell.length_a   1.000
_cell.length_b   1.000
_cell.length_c   1.000
_cell.angle_alpha   90.00
_cell.angle_beta   90.00
_cell.angle_gamma   90.00
#
_symmetry.space_group_name_H-M   'P 1'
#
loop_
_entity.id
_entity.type
_entity.pdbx_description
1 polymer ?
#
loop_
_entity_poly.entity_id
_entity_poly.type
_entity_poly.pdbx_seq_one_letter_code
_entity_poly.pdbx_strand_id
1 'polypeptide(L)'
;MTARASTLSLMDVLLPRATLVQNILLIFSGSLLVALCAQISFYLPFSPVPVTGQTFALLLVGATFGARRAAAALLLYLAQGAIGLPVFAPGGLPGLARFAGPTAGYLLAYPLAAFLLGWLTERLSRRAWLLAVLAAEAVIFAGGVSWLKVWAQLTWPQAAAQGLLPFLPGDLLKVVLVGACLPASWWALEKRRPTRER
;
A
#
# COMPACT_ATOMS: atom_id res chain seq x y z
N MET A 1 2.68 28.14 -18.39
CA MET A 1 3.61 27.81 -17.28
C MET A 1 2.84 27.24 -16.08
N THR A 2 2.42 25.98 -16.13
CA THR A 2 1.56 25.35 -15.11
C THR A 2 1.98 23.92 -14.76
N ALA A 3 3.26 23.56 -14.93
CA ALA A 3 3.73 22.17 -14.84
C ALA A 3 4.39 21.79 -13.49
N ARG A 4 4.37 22.64 -12.46
CA ARG A 4 5.08 22.38 -11.19
C ARG A 4 4.21 22.01 -9.98
N ALA A 5 2.91 21.86 -10.13
CA ALA A 5 2.02 21.54 -9.00
C ALA A 5 1.88 20.02 -8.73
N SER A 6 2.44 19.17 -9.57
CA SER A 6 2.25 17.71 -9.52
C SER A 6 3.37 16.90 -8.85
N THR A 7 4.36 17.54 -8.24
CA THR A 7 5.54 16.84 -7.67
C THR A 7 5.51 16.68 -6.16
N LEU A 8 4.48 17.14 -5.47
CA LEU A 8 4.38 17.09 -4.02
C LEU A 8 3.34 16.06 -3.58
N SER A 9 3.73 15.20 -2.64
CA SER A 9 2.78 14.32 -1.96
C SER A 9 1.80 15.12 -1.10
N LEU A 10 0.70 14.52 -0.66
CA LEU A 10 -0.24 15.15 0.25
C LEU A 10 0.46 15.59 1.54
N MET A 11 1.37 14.77 2.06
CA MET A 11 2.13 15.08 3.27
C MET A 11 3.14 16.20 3.07
N ASP A 12 3.73 16.37 1.88
CA ASP A 12 4.60 17.50 1.59
C ASP A 12 3.83 18.84 1.54
N VAL A 13 2.55 18.80 1.16
CA VAL A 13 1.67 19.97 1.20
C VAL A 13 1.27 20.32 2.63
N LEU A 14 1.00 19.31 3.47
CA LEU A 14 0.64 19.51 4.87
C LEU A 14 1.83 19.89 5.75
N LEU A 15 3.01 19.34 5.45
CA LEU A 15 4.25 19.53 6.18
C LEU A 15 5.38 19.97 5.23
N PRO A 16 5.35 21.23 4.73
CA PRO A 16 6.27 21.69 3.69
C PRO A 16 7.75 21.67 4.09
N ARG A 17 8.03 21.63 5.39
CA ARG A 17 9.37 21.59 5.99
C ARG A 17 9.42 20.50 7.06
N ALA A 18 8.99 19.27 6.70
CA ALA A 18 9.01 18.16 7.63
C ALA A 18 10.41 17.95 8.21
N THR A 19 10.54 18.06 9.52
CA THR A 19 11.76 17.74 10.25
C THR A 19 12.05 16.23 10.18
N LEU A 20 13.27 15.84 10.55
CA LEU A 20 13.64 14.42 10.64
C LEU A 20 12.66 13.66 11.56
N VAL A 21 12.34 14.24 12.72
CA VAL A 21 11.40 13.62 13.68
C VAL A 21 10.03 13.44 13.08
N GLN A 22 9.49 14.43 12.38
CA GLN A 22 8.18 14.32 11.71
C GLN A 22 8.19 13.24 10.62
N ASN A 23 9.27 13.12 9.85
CA ASN A 23 9.39 12.04 8.86
C ASN A 23 9.42 10.64 9.51
N ILE A 24 10.16 10.48 10.63
CA ILE A 24 10.18 9.23 11.39
C ILE A 24 8.78 8.90 11.93
N LEU A 25 8.09 9.87 12.50
CA LEU A 25 6.72 9.68 13.01
C LEU A 25 5.74 9.30 11.90
N LEU A 26 5.84 9.91 10.72
CA LEU A 26 5.04 9.54 9.55
C LEU A 26 5.32 8.10 9.11
N ILE A 27 6.58 7.71 8.98
CA ILE A 27 6.98 6.36 8.60
C ILE A 27 6.44 5.34 9.62
N PHE A 28 6.58 5.63 10.90
CA PHE A 28 6.07 4.77 11.97
C PHE A 28 4.53 4.68 11.95
N SER A 29 3.84 5.81 11.78
CA SER A 29 2.36 5.83 11.70
C SER A 29 1.84 5.06 10.48
N GLY A 30 2.53 5.14 9.32
CA GLY A 30 2.21 4.36 8.14
C GLY A 30 2.38 2.86 8.36
N SER A 31 3.50 2.46 8.98
CA SER A 31 3.74 1.07 9.36
C SER A 31 2.67 0.54 10.33
N LEU A 32 2.32 1.32 11.35
CA LEU A 32 1.28 0.98 12.32
C LEU A 32 -0.10 0.86 11.66
N LEU A 33 -0.44 1.76 10.74
CA LEU A 33 -1.69 1.69 9.99
C LEU A 33 -1.81 0.38 9.21
N VAL A 34 -0.73 -0.03 8.52
CA VAL A 34 -0.69 -1.31 7.80
C VAL A 34 -0.83 -2.49 8.77
N ALA A 35 -0.14 -2.43 9.91
CA ALA A 35 -0.22 -3.45 10.96
C ALA A 35 -1.64 -3.59 11.53
N LEU A 36 -2.33 -2.48 11.81
CA LEU A 36 -3.72 -2.49 12.29
C LEU A 36 -4.67 -3.05 11.23
N CYS A 37 -4.54 -2.62 9.97
CA CYS A 37 -5.35 -3.14 8.88
C CYS A 37 -5.05 -4.61 8.56
N ALA A 38 -3.87 -5.11 8.89
CA ALA A 38 -3.53 -6.52 8.77
C ALA A 38 -4.36 -7.41 9.70
N GLN A 39 -4.81 -6.90 10.85
CA GLN A 39 -5.65 -7.65 11.80
C GLN A 39 -7.06 -7.88 11.25
N ILE A 40 -7.50 -7.06 10.29
CA ILE A 40 -8.74 -7.27 9.55
C ILE A 40 -8.44 -8.27 8.44
N SER A 41 -8.65 -9.54 8.72
CA SER A 41 -8.31 -10.63 7.79
C SER A 41 -9.26 -11.81 7.92
N PHE A 42 -9.51 -12.48 6.80
CA PHE A 42 -10.27 -13.72 6.76
C PHE A 42 -9.72 -14.66 5.68
N TYR A 43 -9.81 -15.96 5.95
CA TYR A 43 -9.37 -16.99 5.02
C TYR A 43 -10.55 -17.50 4.20
N LEU A 44 -10.29 -17.74 2.90
CA LEU A 44 -11.23 -18.42 2.02
C LEU A 44 -10.88 -19.93 1.96
N PRO A 45 -11.87 -20.82 1.90
CA PRO A 45 -11.61 -22.27 1.96
C PRO A 45 -10.71 -22.81 0.84
N PHE A 46 -10.64 -22.09 -0.27
CA PHE A 46 -9.93 -22.48 -1.50
C PHE A 46 -8.63 -21.66 -1.74
N SER A 47 -8.25 -20.79 -0.81
CA SER A 47 -7.03 -19.98 -0.93
C SER A 47 -6.18 -20.07 0.34
N PRO A 48 -4.88 -20.36 0.25
CA PRO A 48 -3.98 -20.33 1.39
C PRO A 48 -3.57 -18.91 1.79
N VAL A 49 -3.96 -17.91 0.98
CA VAL A 49 -3.66 -16.49 1.20
C VAL A 49 -4.90 -15.81 1.78
N PRO A 50 -4.82 -15.14 2.94
CA PRO A 50 -5.97 -14.45 3.52
C PRO A 50 -6.31 -13.18 2.75
N VAL A 51 -7.58 -12.84 2.67
CA VAL A 51 -8.02 -11.49 2.30
C VAL A 51 -7.82 -10.58 3.50
N THR A 52 -7.14 -9.45 3.31
CA THR A 52 -6.76 -8.55 4.42
C THR A 52 -7.03 -7.09 4.10
N GLY A 53 -7.07 -6.25 5.13
CA GLY A 53 -7.07 -4.79 5.00
C GLY A 53 -5.70 -4.18 4.68
N GLN A 54 -4.62 -4.97 4.62
CA GLN A 54 -3.25 -4.47 4.42
C GLN A 54 -3.08 -3.67 3.13
N THR A 55 -3.60 -4.18 2.01
CA THR A 55 -3.50 -3.52 0.70
C THR A 55 -4.21 -2.17 0.70
N PHE A 56 -5.36 -2.04 1.38
CA PHE A 56 -6.01 -0.73 1.55
C PHE A 56 -5.09 0.28 2.25
N ALA A 57 -4.49 -0.12 3.38
CA ALA A 57 -3.57 0.76 4.11
C ALA A 57 -2.31 1.09 3.29
N LEU A 58 -1.76 0.11 2.56
CA LEU A 58 -0.64 0.33 1.64
C LEU A 58 -0.98 1.36 0.57
N LEU A 59 -2.14 1.21 -0.08
CA LEU A 59 -2.59 2.15 -1.12
C LEU A 59 -2.78 3.55 -0.54
N LEU A 60 -3.35 3.68 0.66
CA LEU A 60 -3.54 4.96 1.32
C LEU A 60 -2.19 5.61 1.66
N VAL A 61 -1.26 4.87 2.27
CA VAL A 61 0.09 5.34 2.62
C VAL A 61 0.87 5.69 1.34
N GLY A 62 0.84 4.84 0.32
CA GLY A 62 1.50 5.08 -0.97
C GLY A 62 1.03 6.37 -1.64
N ALA A 63 -0.29 6.56 -1.68
CA ALA A 63 -0.88 7.71 -2.34
C ALA A 63 -0.70 9.04 -1.58
N THR A 64 -0.49 9.00 -0.26
CA THR A 64 -0.47 10.22 0.59
C THR A 64 0.90 10.61 1.09
N PHE A 65 1.79 9.65 1.42
CA PHE A 65 3.09 9.92 2.07
C PHE A 65 4.20 10.28 1.07
N GLY A 66 4.02 9.95 -0.20
CA GLY A 66 5.05 10.04 -1.23
C GLY A 66 5.96 8.81 -1.28
N ALA A 67 6.67 8.65 -2.39
CA ALA A 67 7.39 7.42 -2.73
C ALA A 67 8.31 6.90 -1.62
N ARG A 68 9.22 7.75 -1.15
CA ARG A 68 10.28 7.34 -0.20
C ARG A 68 9.72 7.00 1.19
N ARG A 69 8.79 7.82 1.72
CA ARG A 69 8.21 7.59 3.05
C ARG A 69 7.30 6.37 3.05
N ALA A 70 6.52 6.20 1.97
CA ALA A 70 5.65 5.04 1.82
C ALA A 70 6.47 3.74 1.77
N ALA A 71 7.51 3.66 0.93
CA ALA A 71 8.40 2.50 0.89
C ALA A 71 9.06 2.23 2.26
N ALA A 72 9.56 3.28 2.93
CA ALA A 72 10.17 3.14 4.25
C ALA A 72 9.16 2.63 5.31
N ALA A 73 7.91 3.08 5.27
CA ALA A 73 6.86 2.59 6.16
C ALA A 73 6.57 1.10 5.96
N LEU A 74 6.53 0.64 4.71
CA LEU A 74 6.31 -0.77 4.40
C LEU A 74 7.55 -1.63 4.71
N LEU A 75 8.77 -1.12 4.52
CA LEU A 75 9.99 -1.79 4.96
C LEU A 75 10.02 -1.92 6.50
N LEU A 76 9.66 -0.85 7.23
CA LEU A 76 9.55 -0.90 8.68
C LEU A 76 8.51 -1.92 9.14
N TYR A 77 7.33 -1.97 8.49
CA TYR A 77 6.31 -2.97 8.76
C TYR A 77 6.83 -4.39 8.59
N LEU A 78 7.57 -4.68 7.50
CA LEU A 78 8.18 -5.99 7.28
C LEU A 78 9.24 -6.32 8.33
N ALA A 79 10.08 -5.34 8.69
CA ALA A 79 11.10 -5.51 9.73
C ALA A 79 10.48 -5.82 11.11
N GLN A 80 9.43 -5.09 11.48
CA GLN A 80 8.68 -5.35 12.73
C GLN A 80 8.13 -6.78 12.76
N GLY A 81 7.51 -7.23 11.66
CA GLY A 81 7.00 -8.59 11.56
C GLY A 81 8.11 -9.64 11.55
N ALA A 82 9.25 -9.38 10.89
CA ALA A 82 10.40 -10.26 10.83
C ALA A 82 11.02 -10.54 12.22
N ILE A 83 11.09 -9.53 13.09
CA ILE A 83 11.57 -9.69 14.47
C ILE A 83 10.53 -10.30 15.42
N GLY A 84 9.35 -10.71 14.90
CA GLY A 84 8.34 -11.45 15.65
C GLY A 84 7.23 -10.61 16.25
N LEU A 85 7.16 -9.30 16.01
CA LEU A 85 6.01 -8.51 16.44
C LEU A 85 4.74 -8.97 15.71
N PRO A 86 3.57 -9.01 16.38
CA PRO A 86 2.31 -9.53 15.82
C PRO A 86 1.65 -8.53 14.87
N VAL A 87 2.42 -7.99 13.92
CA VAL A 87 1.95 -6.98 12.95
C VAL A 87 1.40 -7.61 11.66
N PHE A 88 1.75 -8.86 11.37
CA PHE A 88 1.22 -9.58 10.21
C PHE A 88 -0.22 -10.08 10.46
N ALA A 89 -0.92 -10.40 9.38
CA ALA A 89 -2.26 -10.99 9.47
C ALA A 89 -2.25 -12.27 10.32
N PRO A 90 -3.24 -12.48 11.19
CA PRO A 90 -3.37 -13.68 12.03
C PRO A 90 -3.38 -14.99 11.21
N GLY A 91 -3.12 -16.12 11.88
CA GLY A 91 -3.23 -17.46 11.29
C GLY A 91 -2.04 -17.92 10.44
N GLY A 92 -0.99 -17.11 10.28
CA GLY A 92 0.23 -17.52 9.57
C GLY A 92 1.43 -17.67 10.52
N LEU A 93 2.57 -18.13 9.98
CA LEU A 93 3.80 -18.28 10.73
C LEU A 93 4.30 -16.93 11.28
N PRO A 94 4.82 -16.85 12.50
CA PRO A 94 5.38 -15.62 13.07
C PRO A 94 6.80 -15.34 12.58
N GLY A 95 7.24 -14.10 12.72
CA GLY A 95 8.62 -13.70 12.49
C GLY A 95 9.10 -13.95 11.05
N LEU A 96 10.39 -14.25 10.91
CA LEU A 96 11.02 -14.56 9.63
C LEU A 96 10.38 -15.74 8.89
N ALA A 97 9.81 -16.70 9.60
CA ALA A 97 9.14 -17.85 9.00
C ALA A 97 7.94 -17.46 8.11
N ARG A 98 7.36 -16.27 8.32
CA ARG A 98 6.32 -15.72 7.44
C ARG A 98 6.76 -15.61 5.99
N PHE A 99 8.03 -15.31 5.76
CA PHE A 99 8.60 -15.16 4.41
C PHE A 99 8.89 -16.50 3.72
N ALA A 100 8.69 -17.62 4.39
CA ALA A 100 8.65 -18.94 3.79
C ALA A 100 7.21 -19.43 3.52
N GLY A 101 6.19 -18.69 3.95
CA GLY A 101 4.78 -19.06 3.78
C GLY A 101 4.17 -18.57 2.44
N PRO A 102 2.87 -18.87 2.21
CA PRO A 102 2.19 -18.57 0.95
C PRO A 102 2.06 -17.07 0.65
N THR A 103 2.13 -16.22 1.69
CA THR A 103 1.95 -14.76 1.57
C THR A 103 3.25 -14.00 1.30
N ALA A 104 4.41 -14.67 1.31
CA ALA A 104 5.72 -14.00 1.26
C ALA A 104 5.89 -13.09 0.04
N GLY A 105 5.50 -13.56 -1.15
CA GLY A 105 5.64 -12.77 -2.37
C GLY A 105 4.83 -11.48 -2.35
N TYR A 106 3.63 -11.50 -1.76
CA TYR A 106 2.81 -10.29 -1.57
C TYR A 106 3.50 -9.33 -0.61
N LEU A 107 3.94 -9.82 0.55
CA LEU A 107 4.61 -9.00 1.56
C LEU A 107 5.87 -8.34 1.02
N LEU A 108 6.72 -9.11 0.33
CA LEU A 108 7.96 -8.59 -0.27
C LEU A 108 7.72 -7.58 -1.39
N ALA A 109 6.60 -7.68 -2.10
CA ALA A 109 6.20 -6.71 -3.12
C ALA A 109 5.69 -5.37 -2.53
N TYR A 110 5.23 -5.34 -1.26
CA TYR A 110 4.62 -4.17 -0.64
C TYR A 110 5.47 -2.90 -0.68
N PRO A 111 6.76 -2.91 -0.30
CA PRO A 111 7.58 -1.69 -0.35
C PRO A 111 7.73 -1.14 -1.77
N LEU A 112 7.87 -2.03 -2.76
CA LEU A 112 7.97 -1.65 -4.17
C LEU A 112 6.66 -1.07 -4.69
N ALA A 113 5.53 -1.69 -4.37
CA ALA A 113 4.21 -1.22 -4.75
C ALA A 113 3.91 0.17 -4.13
N ALA A 114 4.20 0.36 -2.84
CA ALA A 114 4.03 1.63 -2.16
C ALA A 114 4.95 2.73 -2.72
N PHE A 115 6.21 2.38 -3.04
CA PHE A 115 7.12 3.29 -3.73
C PHE A 115 6.57 3.71 -5.08
N LEU A 116 6.19 2.75 -5.91
CA LEU A 116 5.67 2.99 -7.25
C LEU A 116 4.42 3.87 -7.21
N LEU A 117 3.48 3.57 -6.32
CA LEU A 117 2.27 4.36 -6.15
C LEU A 117 2.59 5.81 -5.78
N GLY A 118 3.44 6.02 -4.76
CA GLY A 118 3.87 7.36 -4.36
C GLY A 118 4.58 8.10 -5.48
N TRP A 119 5.49 7.42 -6.19
CA TRP A 119 6.23 7.99 -7.31
C TRP A 119 5.33 8.39 -8.49
N LEU A 120 4.31 7.58 -8.80
CA LEU A 120 3.35 7.90 -9.85
C LEU A 120 2.42 9.05 -9.42
N THR A 121 1.94 9.07 -8.19
CA THR A 121 1.07 10.15 -7.68
C THR A 121 1.80 11.49 -7.58
N GLU A 122 3.11 11.49 -7.36
CA GLU A 122 3.95 12.68 -7.40
C GLU A 122 4.15 13.23 -8.83
N ARG A 123 4.04 12.40 -9.87
CA ARG A 123 4.36 12.75 -11.27
C ARG A 123 3.16 12.86 -12.18
N LEU A 124 2.15 12.04 -11.97
CA LEU A 124 0.96 12.03 -12.80
C LEU A 124 -0.01 13.13 -12.39
N SER A 125 -0.89 13.50 -13.32
CA SER A 125 -2.00 14.38 -13.00
C SER A 125 -2.93 13.71 -11.98
N ARG A 126 -3.61 14.52 -11.16
CA ARG A 126 -4.58 14.02 -10.16
C ARG A 126 -5.68 13.13 -10.76
N ARG A 127 -5.97 13.26 -12.06
CA ARG A 127 -6.95 12.42 -12.76
C ARG A 127 -6.43 11.02 -13.07
N ALA A 128 -5.10 10.83 -13.07
CA ALA A 128 -4.46 9.55 -13.37
C ALA A 128 -4.18 8.69 -12.10
N TRP A 129 -4.74 9.06 -10.94
CA TRP A 129 -4.57 8.32 -9.69
C TRP A 129 -4.95 6.83 -9.81
N LEU A 130 -6.00 6.55 -10.59
CA LEU A 130 -6.45 5.17 -10.81
C LEU A 130 -5.37 4.33 -11.50
N LEU A 131 -4.67 4.88 -12.49
CA LEU A 131 -3.57 4.18 -13.16
C LEU A 131 -2.42 3.90 -12.18
N ALA A 132 -2.13 4.83 -11.28
CA ALA A 132 -1.10 4.63 -10.25
C ALA A 132 -1.47 3.52 -9.28
N VAL A 133 -2.73 3.47 -8.83
CA VAL A 133 -3.24 2.40 -7.96
C VAL A 133 -3.21 1.06 -8.66
N LEU A 134 -3.70 0.97 -9.90
CA LEU A 134 -3.68 -0.28 -10.67
C LEU A 134 -2.25 -0.77 -10.93
N ALA A 135 -1.29 0.13 -11.16
CA ALA A 135 0.11 -0.24 -11.29
C ALA A 135 0.69 -0.82 -9.99
N ALA A 136 0.34 -0.25 -8.84
CA ALA A 136 0.76 -0.77 -7.54
C ALA A 136 0.14 -2.15 -7.25
N GLU A 137 -1.15 -2.33 -7.52
CA GLU A 137 -1.83 -3.63 -7.41
C GLU A 137 -1.20 -4.67 -8.33
N ALA A 138 -0.86 -4.30 -9.57
CA ALA A 138 -0.18 -5.20 -10.49
C ALA A 138 1.17 -5.69 -9.93
N VAL A 139 1.94 -4.83 -9.26
CA VAL A 139 3.20 -5.23 -8.59
C VAL A 139 2.92 -6.20 -7.45
N ILE A 140 1.91 -5.94 -6.62
CA ILE A 140 1.53 -6.81 -5.50
C ILE A 140 1.14 -8.21 -6.02
N PHE A 141 0.27 -8.27 -7.02
CA PHE A 141 -0.18 -9.54 -7.58
C PHE A 141 0.92 -10.25 -8.37
N ALA A 142 1.76 -9.53 -9.11
CA ALA A 142 2.89 -10.13 -9.80
C ALA A 142 3.84 -10.83 -8.81
N GLY A 143 4.21 -10.16 -7.71
CA GLY A 143 5.04 -10.79 -6.67
C GLY A 143 4.32 -11.94 -5.95
N GLY A 144 3.07 -11.71 -5.56
CA GLY A 144 2.29 -12.66 -4.78
C GLY A 144 1.95 -13.94 -5.54
N VAL A 145 1.39 -13.83 -6.74
CA VAL A 145 0.98 -14.98 -7.56
C VAL A 145 2.20 -15.77 -8.04
N SER A 146 3.28 -15.08 -8.43
CA SER A 146 4.51 -15.76 -8.84
C SER A 146 5.11 -16.58 -7.69
N TRP A 147 5.13 -16.01 -6.49
CA TRP A 147 5.58 -16.72 -5.29
C TRP A 147 4.66 -17.89 -4.95
N LEU A 148 3.35 -17.66 -4.94
CA LEU A 148 2.36 -18.70 -4.63
C LEU A 148 2.46 -19.88 -5.58
N LYS A 149 2.68 -19.61 -6.88
CA LYS A 149 2.92 -20.65 -7.89
C LYS A 149 4.10 -21.54 -7.51
N VAL A 150 5.23 -20.94 -7.11
CA VAL A 150 6.44 -21.68 -6.74
C VAL A 150 6.24 -22.41 -5.39
N TRP A 151 5.69 -21.69 -4.41
CA TRP A 151 5.51 -22.22 -3.04
C TRP A 151 4.57 -23.44 -3.00
N ALA A 152 3.45 -23.40 -3.72
CA ALA A 152 2.45 -24.47 -3.76
C ALA A 152 2.59 -25.40 -4.97
N GLN A 153 3.65 -25.23 -5.80
CA GLN A 153 3.89 -26.01 -7.03
C GLN A 153 2.70 -26.01 -8.00
N LEU A 154 2.04 -24.87 -8.14
CA LEU A 154 0.85 -24.69 -8.95
C LEU A 154 1.19 -24.36 -10.42
N THR A 155 0.24 -24.60 -11.31
CA THR A 155 0.24 -24.00 -12.65
C THR A 155 -0.16 -22.53 -12.57
N TRP A 156 0.14 -21.72 -13.60
CA TRP A 156 -0.25 -20.31 -13.62
C TRP A 156 -1.77 -20.07 -13.46
N PRO A 157 -2.66 -20.83 -14.13
CA PRO A 157 -4.11 -20.69 -13.92
C PRO A 157 -4.54 -20.99 -12.49
N GLN A 158 -3.97 -22.02 -11.86
CA GLN A 158 -4.26 -22.37 -10.47
C GLN A 158 -3.78 -21.30 -9.49
N ALA A 159 -2.56 -20.79 -9.69
CA ALA A 159 -2.02 -19.71 -8.85
C ALA A 159 -2.86 -18.42 -8.99
N ALA A 160 -3.29 -18.07 -10.20
CA ALA A 160 -4.19 -16.95 -10.41
C ALA A 160 -5.58 -17.17 -9.78
N ALA A 161 -6.12 -18.39 -9.89
CA ALA A 161 -7.41 -18.73 -9.28
C ALA A 161 -7.41 -18.65 -7.75
N GLN A 162 -6.26 -18.93 -7.11
CA GLN A 162 -6.13 -18.91 -5.66
C GLN A 162 -5.55 -17.59 -5.11
N GLY A 163 -4.70 -16.93 -5.88
CA GLY A 163 -3.91 -15.77 -5.42
C GLY A 163 -4.32 -14.43 -6.03
N LEU A 164 -5.17 -14.40 -7.06
CA LEU A 164 -5.63 -13.16 -7.70
C LEU A 164 -7.15 -13.05 -7.70
N LEU A 165 -7.87 -13.99 -8.33
CA LEU A 165 -9.30 -13.85 -8.57
C LEU A 165 -10.15 -13.63 -7.30
N PRO A 166 -9.86 -14.28 -6.15
CA PRO A 166 -10.65 -14.08 -4.93
C PRO A 166 -10.51 -12.68 -4.33
N PHE A 167 -9.40 -11.98 -4.65
CA PHE A 167 -9.10 -10.66 -4.08
C PHE A 167 -9.70 -9.53 -4.89
N LEU A 168 -9.92 -9.72 -6.20
CA LEU A 168 -10.41 -8.67 -7.11
C LEU A 168 -11.66 -7.92 -6.62
N PRO A 169 -12.72 -8.57 -6.09
CA PRO A 169 -13.89 -7.85 -5.59
C PRO A 169 -13.55 -6.94 -4.40
N GLY A 170 -12.73 -7.45 -3.45
CA GLY A 170 -12.28 -6.69 -2.30
C GLY A 170 -11.35 -5.53 -2.69
N ASP A 171 -10.46 -5.75 -3.64
CA ASP A 171 -9.52 -4.73 -4.09
C ASP A 171 -10.21 -3.64 -4.92
N LEU A 172 -11.23 -3.99 -5.70
CA LEU A 172 -12.08 -3.00 -6.36
C LEU A 172 -12.73 -2.06 -5.33
N LEU A 173 -13.26 -2.59 -4.24
CA LEU A 173 -13.81 -1.78 -3.15
C LEU A 173 -12.73 -0.88 -2.52
N LYS A 174 -11.53 -1.41 -2.26
CA LYS A 174 -10.40 -0.63 -1.71
C LYS A 174 -9.99 0.50 -2.67
N VAL A 175 -9.91 0.23 -3.96
CA VAL A 175 -9.62 1.23 -5.00
C VAL A 175 -10.67 2.35 -4.96
N VAL A 176 -11.96 2.01 -4.89
CA VAL A 176 -13.04 3.00 -4.79
C VAL A 176 -12.90 3.83 -3.51
N LEU A 177 -12.62 3.21 -2.36
CA LEU A 177 -12.43 3.91 -1.08
C LEU A 177 -11.23 4.85 -1.11
N VAL A 178 -10.08 4.42 -1.63
CA VAL A 178 -8.90 5.28 -1.81
C VAL A 178 -9.21 6.42 -2.76
N GLY A 179 -9.92 6.12 -3.85
CA GLY A 179 -10.36 7.11 -4.83
C GLY A 179 -11.33 8.15 -4.30
N ALA A 180 -12.13 7.81 -3.30
CA ALA A 180 -12.98 8.76 -2.59
C ALA A 180 -12.19 9.61 -1.58
N CYS A 181 -11.23 9.02 -0.87
CA CYS A 181 -10.41 9.70 0.14
C CYS A 181 -9.44 10.73 -0.47
N LEU A 182 -8.81 10.42 -1.60
CA LEU A 182 -7.78 11.28 -2.20
C LEU A 182 -8.32 12.63 -2.70
N PRO A 183 -9.38 12.69 -3.52
CA PRO A 183 -9.94 13.98 -3.96
C PRO A 183 -10.50 14.79 -2.79
N ALA A 184 -11.13 14.13 -1.80
CA ALA A 184 -11.67 14.78 -0.62
C ALA A 184 -10.58 15.48 0.21
N SER A 185 -9.42 14.80 0.41
CA SER A 185 -8.29 15.39 1.15
C SER A 185 -7.68 16.58 0.40
N TRP A 186 -7.53 16.50 -0.91
CA TRP A 186 -7.04 17.64 -1.72
C TRP A 186 -8.01 18.81 -1.73
N TRP A 187 -9.31 18.57 -1.86
CA TRP A 187 -10.34 19.61 -1.81
C TRP A 187 -10.35 20.32 -0.44
N ALA A 188 -10.25 19.58 0.66
CA ALA A 188 -10.16 20.15 2.00
C ALA A 188 -8.94 21.04 2.19
N LEU A 189 -7.79 20.68 1.56
CA LEU A 189 -6.58 21.49 1.58
C LEU A 189 -6.69 22.75 0.72
N GLU A 190 -7.32 22.68 -0.43
CA GLU A 190 -7.55 23.83 -1.29
C GLU A 190 -8.45 24.89 -0.61
N LYS A 191 -9.47 24.46 0.12
CA LYS A 191 -10.32 25.36 0.93
C LYS A 191 -9.58 26.03 2.09
N ARG A 192 -8.53 25.42 2.63
CA ARG A 192 -7.74 25.97 3.74
C ARG A 192 -6.62 26.91 3.30
N ARG A 193 -6.32 27.00 2.01
CA ARG A 193 -5.38 28.01 1.49
C ARG A 193 -6.08 29.38 1.58
N PRO A 194 -5.59 30.33 2.43
CA PRO A 194 -6.12 31.67 2.41
C PRO A 194 -5.94 32.21 1.00
N THR A 195 -6.98 32.81 0.47
CA THR A 195 -6.95 33.61 -0.76
C THR A 195 -5.80 34.62 -0.59
N ARG A 196 -4.64 34.31 -1.15
CA ARG A 196 -3.65 35.36 -1.38
C ARG A 196 -4.31 36.33 -2.34
N GLU A 197 -4.59 37.50 -1.81
CA GLU A 197 -5.12 38.67 -2.51
C GLU A 197 -4.50 38.80 -3.89
N ARG A 198 -5.40 39.09 -4.82
CA ARG A 198 -5.07 39.49 -6.18
C ARG A 198 -4.39 40.85 -6.17
#